data_0a2c63fb02ac57109355068dea3f972a
#
_entry.id   0a2c63fb02ac57109355068dea3f972a
#
_cell.length_a   1.000
_cell.length_b   1.000
_cell.length_c   1.000
_cell.angle_alpha   90.00
_cell.angle_beta   90.00
_cell.angle_gamma   90.00
#
_symmetry.space_group_name_H-M   'P 1'
#
loop_
_entity.id
_entity.type
_entity.pdbx_description
1 polymer ?
#
loop_
_entity_poly.entity_id
_entity_poly.type
_entity_poly.pdbx_seq_one_letter_code
_entity_poly.pdbx_strand_id
1 'polypeptide(L)'
;MGRRSANSSGFSLIELLVSLAVGALVIGSAVQIFTRGLNATFVVSQRAQMQQDLRATSDLLFKDLSLAGAGLPSATGILLPSAAGRPIYGFAPSCVAKNNCIPGGGIAYPCTSVAAVPCNPTLYGLIPGWQLGITVPGSPNRSDVVTVVYTDTVFALPCYTIQAITATTVIVQLPAPLPATCILTPPLVAPQAVNAPAVGLTPGDLVLVQSTVGGNSATVIAEVTGVAANGGGNYTVTFAGGDTLNMNQPGAPAASLTQLVCGPAPAAACPATASTTRIFATSYYLWMLPDPLGVGAGTPTLMRQVNGQTPVPVQEGVVNLQFTYDTYGPTGALLNAVGDGGYSTGTSFNLIRKINVVHLTTRSQVSGAKSGLMTTNGYQTFDTQTSISARNLSYQNRYVVAP
;
A
#
# COMPACT_ATOMS: atom_id res chain seq x y z
N MET A 1 14.09 -88.63 41.58
CA MET A 1 13.87 -87.44 40.73
C MET A 1 12.40 -87.11 40.73
N GLY A 2 11.96 -86.17 41.57
CA GLY A 2 10.56 -85.72 41.66
C GLY A 2 10.31 -84.47 40.82
N ARG A 3 9.52 -84.61 39.75
CA ARG A 3 9.01 -83.47 38.99
C ARG A 3 7.96 -82.71 39.84
N ARG A 4 8.27 -81.51 40.24
CA ARG A 4 7.27 -80.54 40.73
C ARG A 4 6.41 -80.10 39.56
N SER A 5 5.15 -80.50 39.52
CA SER A 5 4.14 -79.92 38.62
C SER A 5 3.88 -78.54 39.07
N ALA A 6 4.21 -77.55 38.26
CA ALA A 6 3.82 -76.16 38.49
C ALA A 6 2.29 -76.07 38.25
N ASN A 7 1.53 -75.75 39.31
CA ASN A 7 0.13 -75.40 39.16
C ASN A 7 0.03 -74.14 38.34
N SER A 8 -0.41 -74.21 37.08
CA SER A 8 -0.82 -73.12 36.28
C SER A 8 -2.21 -72.64 36.76
N SER A 9 -2.24 -71.71 37.69
CA SER A 9 -3.48 -71.00 38.01
C SER A 9 -3.87 -70.13 36.83
N GLY A 10 -4.95 -70.45 36.14
CA GLY A 10 -5.51 -69.67 35.07
C GLY A 10 -6.10 -68.33 35.63
N PHE A 11 -6.03 -67.28 34.83
CA PHE A 11 -6.62 -65.96 35.16
C PHE A 11 -8.13 -66.09 35.36
N SER A 12 -8.64 -65.49 36.44
CA SER A 12 -10.06 -65.37 36.69
C SER A 12 -10.68 -64.41 35.68
N LEU A 13 -11.91 -64.71 35.22
CA LEU A 13 -12.65 -63.83 34.31
C LEU A 13 -12.87 -62.43 34.87
N ILE A 14 -12.97 -62.30 36.21
CA ILE A 14 -13.09 -61.01 36.92
C ILE A 14 -11.79 -60.23 36.91
N GLU A 15 -10.62 -60.88 37.00
CA GLU A 15 -9.32 -60.24 36.88
C GLU A 15 -9.10 -59.65 35.48
N LEU A 16 -9.56 -60.34 34.46
CA LEU A 16 -9.48 -59.87 33.08
C LEU A 16 -10.41 -58.67 32.85
N LEU A 17 -11.62 -58.68 33.42
CA LEU A 17 -12.55 -57.55 33.34
C LEU A 17 -12.01 -56.31 34.08
N VAL A 18 -11.47 -56.51 35.27
CA VAL A 18 -10.89 -55.40 36.07
C VAL A 18 -9.67 -54.81 35.38
N SER A 19 -8.76 -55.64 34.84
CA SER A 19 -7.57 -55.15 34.13
C SER A 19 -7.92 -54.42 32.86
N LEU A 20 -8.95 -54.87 32.12
CA LEU A 20 -9.46 -54.19 30.92
C LEU A 20 -10.11 -52.84 31.29
N ALA A 21 -10.91 -52.78 32.37
CA ALA A 21 -11.50 -51.53 32.82
C ALA A 21 -10.45 -50.50 33.28
N VAL A 22 -9.46 -50.92 34.06
CA VAL A 22 -8.33 -50.06 34.47
C VAL A 22 -7.50 -49.63 33.26
N GLY A 23 -7.22 -50.53 32.35
CA GLY A 23 -6.51 -50.25 31.10
C GLY A 23 -7.24 -49.18 30.24
N ALA A 24 -8.56 -49.33 30.09
CA ALA A 24 -9.39 -48.36 29.37
C ALA A 24 -9.39 -46.97 30.05
N LEU A 25 -9.42 -46.86 31.37
CA LEU A 25 -9.32 -45.62 32.11
C LEU A 25 -7.95 -44.93 31.92
N VAL A 26 -6.87 -45.71 31.94
CA VAL A 26 -5.50 -45.19 31.76
C VAL A 26 -5.33 -44.70 30.30
N ILE A 27 -5.77 -45.46 29.32
CA ILE A 27 -5.71 -45.05 27.92
C ILE A 27 -6.59 -43.80 27.71
N GLY A 28 -7.80 -43.78 28.21
CA GLY A 28 -8.70 -42.60 28.11
C GLY A 28 -8.09 -41.36 28.68
N SER A 29 -7.45 -41.44 29.84
CA SER A 29 -6.76 -40.31 30.48
C SER A 29 -5.54 -39.83 29.68
N ALA A 30 -4.75 -40.77 29.13
CA ALA A 30 -3.59 -40.48 28.30
C ALA A 30 -3.98 -39.77 27.00
N VAL A 31 -5.03 -40.25 26.31
CA VAL A 31 -5.57 -39.63 25.10
C VAL A 31 -6.07 -38.20 25.39
N GLN A 32 -6.74 -38.01 26.53
CA GLN A 32 -7.21 -36.67 26.92
C GLN A 32 -6.06 -35.68 27.19
N ILE A 33 -5.00 -36.11 27.87
CA ILE A 33 -3.81 -35.29 28.09
C ILE A 33 -3.11 -34.96 26.76
N PHE A 34 -2.97 -35.95 25.88
CA PHE A 34 -2.34 -35.79 24.58
C PHE A 34 -3.11 -34.80 23.68
N THR A 35 -4.44 -34.92 23.60
CA THR A 35 -5.26 -34.00 22.81
C THR A 35 -5.23 -32.56 23.36
N ARG A 36 -5.22 -32.40 24.69
CA ARG A 36 -5.03 -31.07 25.30
C ARG A 36 -3.66 -30.49 24.99
N GLY A 37 -2.60 -31.31 25.03
CA GLY A 37 -1.24 -30.91 24.72
C GLY A 37 -1.11 -30.45 23.25
N LEU A 38 -1.68 -31.22 22.31
CA LEU A 38 -1.69 -30.85 20.88
C LEU A 38 -2.43 -29.51 20.66
N ASN A 39 -3.60 -29.34 21.27
CA ASN A 39 -4.37 -28.10 21.14
C ASN A 39 -3.59 -26.89 21.72
N ALA A 40 -2.92 -27.07 22.86
CA ALA A 40 -2.11 -26.01 23.46
C ALA A 40 -0.92 -25.65 22.54
N THR A 41 -0.23 -26.64 22.01
CA THR A 41 0.89 -26.41 21.07
C THR A 41 0.42 -25.70 19.81
N PHE A 42 -0.72 -26.10 19.25
CA PHE A 42 -1.30 -25.46 18.08
C PHE A 42 -1.63 -23.99 18.31
N VAL A 43 -2.26 -23.67 19.46
CA VAL A 43 -2.58 -22.28 19.86
C VAL A 43 -1.31 -21.42 20.03
N VAL A 44 -0.26 -21.98 20.65
CA VAL A 44 1.00 -21.26 20.83
C VAL A 44 1.69 -21.03 19.49
N SER A 45 1.70 -22.03 18.61
CA SER A 45 2.26 -21.89 17.24
C SER A 45 1.54 -20.82 16.43
N GLN A 46 0.21 -20.81 16.44
CA GLN A 46 -0.57 -19.77 15.75
C GLN A 46 -0.26 -18.38 16.29
N ARG A 47 -0.14 -18.23 17.62
CA ARG A 47 0.24 -16.94 18.23
C ARG A 47 1.61 -16.47 17.78
N ALA A 48 2.58 -17.35 17.78
CA ALA A 48 3.95 -17.01 17.33
C ALA A 48 3.94 -16.56 15.87
N GLN A 49 3.24 -17.28 15.00
CA GLN A 49 3.10 -16.91 13.60
C GLN A 49 2.42 -15.55 13.42
N MET A 50 1.27 -15.33 14.08
CA MET A 50 0.56 -14.04 14.01
C MET A 50 1.46 -12.88 14.46
N GLN A 51 2.27 -13.05 15.50
CA GLN A 51 3.19 -12.00 15.95
C GLN A 51 4.31 -11.73 14.96
N GLN A 52 4.85 -12.77 14.31
CA GLN A 52 5.87 -12.60 13.27
C GLN A 52 5.31 -11.89 12.05
N ASP A 53 4.15 -12.31 11.56
CA ASP A 53 3.47 -11.72 10.41
C ASP A 53 3.11 -10.26 10.68
N LEU A 54 2.61 -9.96 11.89
CA LEU A 54 2.27 -8.60 12.28
C LEU A 54 3.50 -7.68 12.34
N ARG A 55 4.65 -8.18 12.84
CA ARG A 55 5.91 -7.42 12.84
C ARG A 55 6.38 -7.13 11.42
N ALA A 56 6.43 -8.15 10.55
CA ALA A 56 6.83 -7.98 9.16
C ALA A 56 5.93 -6.99 8.42
N THR A 57 4.62 -7.08 8.66
CA THR A 57 3.63 -6.16 8.10
C THR A 57 3.80 -4.73 8.61
N SER A 58 4.02 -4.58 9.92
CA SER A 58 4.28 -3.26 10.53
C SER A 58 5.54 -2.64 9.96
N ASP A 59 6.61 -3.41 9.80
CA ASP A 59 7.89 -2.93 9.25
C ASP A 59 7.74 -2.47 7.79
N LEU A 60 7.01 -3.24 6.97
CA LEU A 60 6.72 -2.85 5.59
C LEU A 60 5.87 -1.57 5.52
N LEU A 61 4.81 -1.52 6.32
CA LEU A 61 3.94 -0.34 6.40
C LEU A 61 4.72 0.88 6.89
N PHE A 62 5.56 0.72 7.93
CA PHE A 62 6.42 1.77 8.44
C PHE A 62 7.38 2.30 7.37
N LYS A 63 8.02 1.40 6.63
CA LYS A 63 8.95 1.75 5.55
C LYS A 63 8.26 2.63 4.50
N ASP A 64 7.12 2.18 3.97
CA ASP A 64 6.42 2.90 2.91
C ASP A 64 5.83 4.23 3.41
N LEU A 65 5.20 4.24 4.60
CA LEU A 65 4.63 5.46 5.17
C LEU A 65 5.72 6.51 5.51
N SER A 66 6.92 6.08 5.89
CA SER A 66 8.03 6.99 6.16
C SER A 66 8.53 7.72 4.91
N LEU A 67 8.29 7.14 3.72
CA LEU A 67 8.66 7.74 2.43
C LEU A 67 7.64 8.78 1.93
N ALA A 68 6.52 8.96 2.62
CA ALA A 68 5.48 9.91 2.20
C ALA A 68 6.07 11.30 1.87
N GLY A 69 5.83 11.77 0.66
CA GLY A 69 6.33 13.04 0.16
C GLY A 69 7.81 13.10 -0.18
N ALA A 70 8.55 11.98 -0.07
CA ALA A 70 9.98 11.96 -0.36
C ALA A 70 10.26 12.33 -1.83
N GLY A 71 11.13 13.33 -2.02
CA GLY A 71 11.57 13.77 -3.35
C GLY A 71 10.52 14.53 -4.17
N LEU A 72 9.30 14.74 -3.67
CA LEU A 72 8.30 15.54 -4.36
C LEU A 72 8.68 17.02 -4.31
N PRO A 73 8.47 17.77 -5.43
CA PRO A 73 8.99 19.12 -5.58
C PRO A 73 8.23 20.18 -4.78
N SER A 74 7.04 19.86 -4.28
CA SER A 74 6.17 20.85 -3.63
C SER A 74 5.49 20.27 -2.39
N ALA A 75 5.55 21.05 -1.29
CA ALA A 75 4.78 20.78 -0.08
C ALA A 75 3.27 20.98 -0.30
N THR A 76 2.89 21.84 -1.22
CA THR A 76 1.48 22.16 -1.49
C THR A 76 0.77 21.12 -2.35
N GLY A 77 1.50 20.07 -2.77
CA GLY A 77 0.99 19.05 -3.66
C GLY A 77 1.15 19.38 -5.15
N ILE A 78 0.87 18.41 -6.00
CA ILE A 78 1.03 18.50 -7.45
C ILE A 78 -0.35 18.56 -8.07
N LEU A 79 -0.58 19.60 -8.88
CA LEU A 79 -1.85 19.76 -9.58
C LEU A 79 -2.06 18.61 -10.58
N LEU A 80 -3.24 18.03 -10.60
CA LEU A 80 -3.66 17.01 -11.54
C LEU A 80 -4.58 17.59 -12.61
N PRO A 81 -4.57 17.06 -13.84
CA PRO A 81 -5.49 17.51 -14.87
C PRO A 81 -6.94 17.21 -14.50
N SER A 82 -7.88 18.01 -14.98
CA SER A 82 -9.30 17.79 -14.73
C SER A 82 -9.77 16.49 -15.37
N ALA A 83 -10.22 15.55 -14.56
CA ALA A 83 -10.82 14.28 -15.01
C ALA A 83 -11.80 13.75 -13.98
N ALA A 84 -12.78 13.00 -14.43
CA ALA A 84 -13.71 12.29 -13.56
C ALA A 84 -13.07 10.99 -13.05
N GLY A 85 -13.16 10.75 -11.74
CA GLY A 85 -12.87 9.46 -11.12
C GLY A 85 -11.42 8.97 -11.23
N ARG A 86 -10.60 9.21 -10.20
CA ARG A 86 -9.25 8.63 -10.11
C ARG A 86 -9.19 7.61 -8.98
N PRO A 87 -8.88 6.34 -9.26
CA PRO A 87 -8.84 5.28 -8.25
C PRO A 87 -7.53 5.31 -7.42
N ILE A 88 -7.18 6.47 -6.85
CA ILE A 88 -5.94 6.65 -6.08
C ILE A 88 -5.97 5.92 -4.74
N TYR A 89 -7.16 5.66 -4.19
CA TYR A 89 -7.31 4.98 -2.90
C TYR A 89 -7.22 3.45 -2.95
N GLY A 90 -6.74 2.91 -4.03
CA GLY A 90 -6.74 1.48 -4.28
C GLY A 90 -8.02 1.05 -5.02
N PHE A 91 -7.83 0.33 -6.08
CA PHE A 91 -8.90 -0.14 -6.95
C PHE A 91 -8.62 -1.59 -7.36
N ALA A 92 -9.59 -2.46 -7.14
CA ALA A 92 -9.60 -3.74 -7.81
C ALA A 92 -10.67 -3.71 -8.90
N PRO A 93 -10.33 -3.94 -10.16
CA PRO A 93 -11.27 -3.87 -11.28
C PRO A 93 -12.49 -4.78 -11.13
N SER A 94 -12.37 -5.86 -10.36
CA SER A 94 -13.46 -6.81 -10.06
C SER A 94 -14.43 -6.33 -8.99
N CYS A 95 -14.22 -5.17 -8.41
CA CYS A 95 -14.99 -4.63 -7.29
C CYS A 95 -16.39 -4.17 -7.63
N VAL A 96 -16.63 -3.75 -8.85
CA VAL A 96 -17.88 -3.08 -9.25
C VAL A 96 -19.11 -3.97 -9.09
N ALA A 97 -18.95 -5.29 -9.08
CA ALA A 97 -20.04 -6.25 -9.03
C ALA A 97 -20.33 -6.87 -7.66
N LYS A 98 -19.52 -6.63 -6.64
CA LYS A 98 -19.67 -7.26 -5.32
C LYS A 98 -19.52 -6.21 -4.22
N ASN A 99 -20.46 -6.16 -3.27
CA ASN A 99 -20.51 -5.23 -2.13
C ASN A 99 -19.29 -5.24 -1.17
N ASN A 100 -18.20 -5.87 -1.54
CA ASN A 100 -16.98 -6.05 -0.75
C ASN A 100 -15.84 -5.10 -1.19
N CYS A 101 -16.16 -4.15 -2.04
CA CYS A 101 -15.21 -3.20 -2.58
C CYS A 101 -15.00 -2.03 -1.66
N ILE A 102 -13.86 -1.36 -1.82
CA ILE A 102 -13.71 -0.01 -1.31
C ILE A 102 -14.86 0.81 -1.88
N PRO A 103 -15.73 1.39 -1.04
CA PRO A 103 -16.92 2.07 -1.51
C PRO A 103 -16.53 3.24 -2.40
N GLY A 104 -17.24 3.32 -3.49
CA GLY A 104 -16.99 4.32 -4.49
C GLY A 104 -15.86 3.94 -5.42
N GLY A 105 -15.89 2.71 -5.99
CA GLY A 105 -15.11 2.40 -7.17
C GLY A 105 -15.16 3.57 -8.11
N GLY A 106 -14.29 4.56 -7.89
CA GLY A 106 -14.40 5.87 -8.49
C GLY A 106 -14.80 7.02 -7.56
N ILE A 107 -14.64 6.97 -6.22
CA ILE A 107 -14.60 8.23 -5.49
C ILE A 107 -13.45 9.01 -6.10
N ALA A 108 -13.83 10.02 -6.86
CA ALA A 108 -12.88 10.89 -7.50
C ALA A 108 -12.02 11.51 -6.41
N TYR A 109 -10.78 11.07 -6.30
CA TYR A 109 -9.82 11.79 -5.49
C TYR A 109 -9.60 13.19 -6.10
N PRO A 110 -9.64 14.25 -5.33
CA PRO A 110 -9.83 14.37 -3.88
C PRO A 110 -11.27 14.71 -3.44
N CYS A 111 -12.24 14.34 -4.23
CA CYS A 111 -13.64 14.65 -3.95
C CYS A 111 -14.17 13.68 -2.89
N THR A 112 -14.23 14.11 -1.65
CA THR A 112 -14.70 13.30 -0.52
C THR A 112 -16.23 13.27 -0.39
N SER A 113 -16.98 14.04 -1.14
CA SER A 113 -18.43 13.90 -1.24
C SER A 113 -19.10 14.98 -2.10
N VAL A 114 -20.22 14.59 -2.71
CA VAL A 114 -21.41 15.39 -3.00
C VAL A 114 -21.18 16.73 -3.73
N ALA A 115 -21.59 16.73 -4.93
CA ALA A 115 -22.16 17.75 -5.85
C ALA A 115 -21.84 19.26 -5.67
N ALA A 116 -21.19 19.72 -4.64
CA ALA A 116 -21.12 21.16 -4.34
C ALA A 116 -19.70 21.72 -4.08
N VAL A 117 -18.67 20.90 -4.02
CA VAL A 117 -17.30 21.39 -3.83
C VAL A 117 -16.47 21.08 -5.06
N PRO A 118 -15.86 22.06 -5.73
CA PRO A 118 -14.95 21.78 -6.81
C PRO A 118 -13.83 20.89 -6.26
N CYS A 119 -13.69 19.69 -6.85
CA CYS A 119 -12.62 18.76 -6.52
C CYS A 119 -11.29 19.49 -6.68
N ASN A 120 -10.54 19.68 -5.61
CA ASN A 120 -9.18 20.21 -5.72
C ASN A 120 -8.31 19.11 -6.35
N PRO A 121 -7.87 19.25 -7.58
CA PRO A 121 -7.16 18.20 -8.31
C PRO A 121 -5.69 18.17 -7.91
N THR A 122 -5.40 18.04 -6.62
CA THR A 122 -4.02 18.06 -6.11
C THR A 122 -3.61 16.71 -5.55
N LEU A 123 -2.52 16.14 -6.03
CA LEU A 123 -1.89 14.95 -5.48
C LEU A 123 -0.93 15.36 -4.36
N TYR A 124 -1.14 14.82 -3.18
CA TYR A 124 -0.31 15.05 -2.00
C TYR A 124 0.62 13.85 -1.74
N GLY A 125 1.70 14.10 -1.02
CA GLY A 125 2.63 13.04 -0.59
C GLY A 125 2.01 12.02 0.35
N LEU A 126 0.93 12.40 1.05
CA LEU A 126 0.11 11.52 1.88
C LEU A 126 -1.37 11.83 1.65
N ILE A 127 -2.15 10.79 1.46
CA ILE A 127 -3.57 10.88 1.14
C ILE A 127 -4.34 9.99 2.13
N PRO A 128 -4.96 10.59 3.16
CA PRO A 128 -5.84 9.89 4.08
C PRO A 128 -7.14 9.45 3.39
N GLY A 129 -7.58 8.23 3.68
CA GLY A 129 -8.85 7.68 3.23
C GLY A 129 -9.65 7.16 4.42
N TRP A 130 -10.15 8.08 5.27
CA TRP A 130 -10.90 7.73 6.46
C TRP A 130 -12.20 6.97 6.11
N GLN A 131 -12.37 5.79 6.70
CA GLN A 131 -13.51 4.89 6.50
C GLN A 131 -13.87 4.62 5.02
N LEU A 132 -12.88 4.73 4.12
CA LEU A 132 -13.09 4.40 2.71
C LEU A 132 -12.93 2.91 2.41
N GLY A 133 -12.37 2.13 3.34
CA GLY A 133 -12.19 0.70 3.20
C GLY A 133 -13.47 -0.10 3.43
N ILE A 134 -13.32 -1.42 3.52
CA ILE A 134 -14.42 -2.37 3.74
C ILE A 134 -14.81 -2.43 5.22
N THR A 135 -16.04 -2.90 5.48
CA THR A 135 -16.45 -3.36 6.81
C THR A 135 -16.14 -4.84 6.93
N VAL A 136 -15.27 -5.18 7.88
CA VAL A 136 -14.96 -6.58 8.19
C VAL A 136 -15.96 -7.09 9.22
N PRO A 137 -16.54 -8.31 9.04
CA PRO A 137 -17.44 -8.89 10.03
C PRO A 137 -16.81 -8.96 11.42
N GLY A 138 -17.47 -8.36 12.41
CA GLY A 138 -16.98 -8.24 13.79
C GLY A 138 -16.18 -6.98 14.09
N SER A 139 -15.90 -6.13 13.11
CA SER A 139 -15.38 -4.79 13.34
C SER A 139 -16.53 -3.77 13.48
N PRO A 140 -16.47 -2.86 14.46
CA PRO A 140 -17.52 -1.85 14.63
C PRO A 140 -17.52 -0.79 13.53
N ASN A 141 -16.36 -0.54 12.92
CA ASN A 141 -16.16 0.52 11.94
C ASN A 141 -15.65 -0.04 10.60
N ARG A 142 -15.80 0.76 9.57
CA ARG A 142 -15.12 0.53 8.29
C ARG A 142 -13.62 0.75 8.47
N SER A 143 -12.84 0.00 7.71
CA SER A 143 -11.39 0.21 7.69
C SER A 143 -11.03 1.50 6.96
N ASP A 144 -9.90 2.06 7.33
CA ASP A 144 -9.30 3.18 6.61
C ASP A 144 -8.48 2.69 5.41
N VAL A 145 -8.20 3.63 4.54
CA VAL A 145 -7.26 3.50 3.42
C VAL A 145 -6.20 4.58 3.59
N VAL A 146 -4.98 4.29 3.21
CA VAL A 146 -3.91 5.30 3.14
C VAL A 146 -3.15 5.14 1.84
N THR A 147 -2.88 6.26 1.17
CA THR A 147 -2.01 6.28 -0.02
C THR A 147 -0.84 7.21 0.25
N VAL A 148 0.36 6.73 -0.04
CA VAL A 148 1.60 7.51 0.03
C VAL A 148 2.20 7.67 -1.35
N VAL A 149 2.69 8.87 -1.63
CA VAL A 149 3.33 9.21 -2.91
C VAL A 149 4.75 9.66 -2.64
N TYR A 150 5.70 9.09 -3.35
CA TYR A 150 7.13 9.39 -3.21
C TYR A 150 7.88 9.11 -4.51
N THR A 151 9.07 9.70 -4.66
CA THR A 151 9.91 9.48 -5.83
C THR A 151 10.72 8.20 -5.70
N ASP A 152 10.96 7.56 -6.83
CA ASP A 152 11.92 6.47 -6.92
C ASP A 152 13.34 7.00 -6.84
N THR A 153 14.12 6.43 -5.92
CA THR A 153 15.55 6.75 -5.75
C THR A 153 16.47 5.70 -6.40
N VAL A 154 15.91 4.60 -6.91
CA VAL A 154 16.69 3.50 -7.49
C VAL A 154 16.92 3.70 -8.98
N PHE A 155 15.89 4.13 -9.72
CA PHE A 155 16.01 4.39 -11.15
C PHE A 155 16.32 5.86 -11.42
N ALA A 156 17.51 6.11 -11.95
CA ALA A 156 18.02 7.45 -12.19
C ALA A 156 17.46 8.09 -13.47
N LEU A 157 16.14 8.08 -13.61
CA LEU A 157 15.46 8.75 -14.72
C LEU A 157 15.84 10.25 -14.86
N PRO A 158 16.10 11.01 -13.80
CA PRO A 158 16.59 12.39 -13.92
C PRO A 158 17.92 12.55 -14.65
N CYS A 159 18.68 11.48 -14.83
CA CYS A 159 19.93 11.49 -15.59
C CYS A 159 19.74 11.53 -17.11
N TYR A 160 18.54 11.23 -17.59
CA TYR A 160 18.24 11.28 -19.01
C TYR A 160 17.84 12.70 -19.42
N THR A 161 18.44 13.18 -20.51
CA THR A 161 18.08 14.50 -21.05
C THR A 161 16.78 14.43 -21.82
N ILE A 162 15.91 15.40 -21.61
CA ILE A 162 14.66 15.51 -22.35
C ILE A 162 14.96 16.18 -23.70
N GLN A 163 14.66 15.49 -24.80
CA GLN A 163 14.83 15.98 -26.15
C GLN A 163 13.57 16.64 -26.70
N ALA A 164 12.41 16.11 -26.36
CA ALA A 164 11.12 16.65 -26.74
C ALA A 164 10.01 16.24 -25.78
N ILE A 165 9.03 17.11 -25.64
CA ILE A 165 7.77 16.86 -24.95
C ILE A 165 6.63 17.21 -25.88
N THR A 166 5.71 16.29 -26.08
CA THR A 166 4.44 16.51 -26.79
C THR A 166 3.28 16.35 -25.81
N ALA A 167 2.06 16.48 -26.29
CA ALA A 167 0.88 16.26 -25.44
C ALA A 167 0.76 14.81 -24.91
N THR A 168 1.41 13.83 -25.57
CA THR A 168 1.28 12.41 -25.24
C THR A 168 2.60 11.66 -25.16
N THR A 169 3.74 12.30 -25.41
CA THR A 169 5.04 11.63 -25.40
C THR A 169 6.12 12.51 -24.77
N VAL A 170 7.09 11.87 -24.17
CA VAL A 170 8.36 12.47 -23.76
C VAL A 170 9.48 11.67 -24.38
N ILE A 171 10.34 12.32 -25.15
CA ILE A 171 11.55 11.72 -25.71
C ILE A 171 12.70 12.03 -24.77
N VAL A 172 13.30 10.98 -24.23
CA VAL A 172 14.45 11.06 -23.34
C VAL A 172 15.66 10.42 -23.99
N GLN A 173 16.83 10.98 -23.75
CA GLN A 173 18.10 10.47 -24.25
C GLN A 173 19.05 10.23 -23.10
N LEU A 174 19.69 9.08 -23.12
CA LEU A 174 20.80 8.81 -22.24
C LEU A 174 22.04 9.59 -22.73
N PRO A 175 22.56 10.53 -21.95
CA PRO A 175 23.73 11.28 -22.38
C PRO A 175 24.98 10.38 -22.37
N ALA A 176 25.84 10.55 -23.36
CA ALA A 176 27.13 9.90 -23.43
C ALA A 176 28.25 10.97 -23.63
N PRO A 177 29.12 11.24 -22.65
CA PRO A 177 29.23 10.58 -21.33
C PRO A 177 28.11 11.00 -20.36
N LEU A 178 27.91 10.19 -19.32
CA LEU A 178 27.00 10.54 -18.22
C LEU A 178 27.48 11.80 -17.51
N PRO A 179 26.58 12.74 -17.17
CA PRO A 179 26.95 13.88 -16.34
C PRO A 179 27.49 13.45 -14.98
N ALA A 180 28.50 14.13 -14.49
CA ALA A 180 29.07 13.86 -13.16
C ALA A 180 28.06 13.99 -12.01
N THR A 181 26.96 14.71 -12.24
CA THR A 181 25.84 14.87 -11.30
C THR A 181 24.92 13.64 -11.22
N CYS A 182 25.06 12.70 -12.17
CA CYS A 182 24.33 11.43 -12.15
C CYS A 182 25.06 10.40 -11.28
N ILE A 183 25.24 10.72 -10.01
CA ILE A 183 25.82 9.80 -9.04
C ILE A 183 24.73 8.82 -8.64
N LEU A 184 24.80 7.63 -9.23
CA LEU A 184 23.97 6.50 -8.87
C LEU A 184 24.61 5.80 -7.66
N THR A 185 23.92 5.73 -6.56
CA THR A 185 24.36 4.99 -5.38
C THR A 185 23.38 3.84 -5.10
N PRO A 186 23.82 2.60 -5.08
CA PRO A 186 25.16 2.08 -5.38
C PRO A 186 25.50 2.24 -6.87
N PRO A 187 26.78 2.17 -7.25
CA PRO A 187 27.19 2.41 -8.63
C PRO A 187 26.45 1.43 -9.55
N LEU A 188 25.46 1.92 -10.29
CA LEU A 188 24.84 1.14 -11.35
C LEU A 188 25.90 0.94 -12.42
N VAL A 189 26.21 -0.31 -12.67
CA VAL A 189 27.12 -0.73 -13.74
C VAL A 189 26.44 -0.38 -15.06
N ALA A 190 26.95 0.62 -15.74
CA ALA A 190 26.49 1.16 -17.01
C ALA A 190 25.05 1.77 -17.02
N PRO A 191 24.83 2.81 -17.80
CA PRO A 191 23.52 3.41 -17.97
C PRO A 191 22.56 2.38 -18.59
N GLN A 192 21.50 2.06 -17.84
CA GLN A 192 20.52 1.07 -18.29
C GLN A 192 19.54 1.70 -19.28
N ALA A 193 19.02 0.88 -20.18
CA ALA A 193 17.94 1.30 -21.06
C ALA A 193 16.71 1.78 -20.25
N VAL A 194 16.01 2.81 -20.73
CA VAL A 194 14.79 3.32 -20.05
C VAL A 194 13.74 2.23 -19.87
N ASN A 195 13.71 1.25 -20.76
CA ASN A 195 12.84 0.08 -20.74
C ASN A 195 13.54 -1.19 -20.24
N ALA A 196 14.63 -1.08 -19.48
CA ALA A 196 15.32 -2.26 -18.94
C ALA A 196 14.38 -3.10 -18.07
N PRO A 197 14.27 -4.43 -18.27
CA PRO A 197 13.24 -5.26 -17.65
C PRO A 197 13.26 -5.26 -16.12
N ALA A 198 14.43 -5.05 -15.51
CA ALA A 198 14.59 -5.13 -14.05
C ALA A 198 14.32 -3.80 -13.33
N VAL A 199 14.60 -2.67 -13.96
CA VAL A 199 14.60 -1.35 -13.29
C VAL A 199 14.00 -0.23 -14.13
N GLY A 200 13.79 -0.44 -15.43
CA GLY A 200 13.27 0.56 -16.36
C GLY A 200 11.79 0.88 -16.17
N LEU A 201 11.32 1.79 -17.00
CA LEU A 201 9.90 2.15 -17.04
C LEU A 201 9.09 1.06 -17.72
N THR A 202 7.94 0.75 -17.15
CA THR A 202 6.93 -0.16 -17.68
C THR A 202 5.56 0.54 -17.77
N PRO A 203 4.65 0.08 -18.63
CA PRO A 203 3.27 0.56 -18.60
C PRO A 203 2.67 0.45 -17.20
N GLY A 204 2.02 1.52 -16.73
CA GLY A 204 1.50 1.66 -15.38
C GLY A 204 2.44 2.35 -14.39
N ASP A 205 3.69 2.65 -14.77
CA ASP A 205 4.55 3.50 -13.96
C ASP A 205 4.07 4.97 -14.02
N LEU A 206 4.22 5.68 -12.91
CA LEU A 206 3.97 7.11 -12.87
C LEU A 206 5.28 7.88 -13.05
N VAL A 207 5.23 8.90 -13.87
CA VAL A 207 6.36 9.81 -14.12
C VAL A 207 5.96 11.23 -13.81
N LEU A 208 6.79 11.88 -13.01
CA LEU A 208 6.76 13.31 -12.76
C LEU A 208 7.62 13.99 -13.82
N VAL A 209 7.02 14.87 -14.61
CA VAL A 209 7.73 15.68 -15.61
C VAL A 209 7.72 17.12 -15.13
N GLN A 210 8.90 17.71 -15.04
CA GLN A 210 9.09 19.11 -14.66
C GLN A 210 9.81 19.87 -15.76
N SER A 211 9.33 21.06 -16.05
CA SER A 211 9.98 21.94 -17.02
C SER A 211 9.62 23.39 -16.75
N THR A 212 10.47 24.30 -17.18
CA THR A 212 10.21 25.74 -17.17
C THR A 212 10.04 26.21 -18.61
N VAL A 213 8.80 26.44 -19.00
CA VAL A 213 8.47 26.92 -20.36
C VAL A 213 7.99 28.38 -20.28
N GLY A 214 8.59 29.26 -21.10
CA GLY A 214 8.22 30.67 -21.12
C GLY A 214 8.37 31.41 -19.80
N GLY A 215 9.29 30.98 -18.93
CA GLY A 215 9.49 31.53 -17.58
C GLY A 215 8.57 30.97 -16.48
N ASN A 216 7.60 30.15 -16.84
CA ASN A 216 6.71 29.48 -15.87
C ASN A 216 7.18 28.05 -15.61
N SER A 217 7.40 27.70 -14.36
CA SER A 217 7.69 26.32 -13.94
C SER A 217 6.38 25.54 -13.83
N ALA A 218 6.30 24.42 -14.49
CA ALA A 218 5.17 23.52 -14.38
C ALA A 218 5.64 22.09 -14.06
N THR A 219 4.80 21.39 -13.31
CA THR A 219 5.01 20.00 -12.87
C THR A 219 3.80 19.18 -13.24
N VAL A 220 4.01 18.09 -13.96
CA VAL A 220 2.94 17.22 -14.47
C VAL A 220 3.23 15.79 -14.05
N ILE A 221 2.19 15.08 -13.62
CA ILE A 221 2.22 13.63 -13.40
C ILE A 221 1.47 12.95 -14.54
N ALA A 222 2.10 11.94 -15.11
CA ALA A 222 1.51 11.14 -16.17
C ALA A 222 1.81 9.64 -15.96
N GLU A 223 0.89 8.76 -16.37
CA GLU A 223 1.04 7.32 -16.33
C GLU A 223 1.61 6.80 -17.64
N VAL A 224 2.67 6.02 -17.57
CA VAL A 224 3.32 5.42 -18.73
C VAL A 224 2.38 4.40 -19.39
N THR A 225 2.09 4.56 -20.67
CA THR A 225 1.31 3.59 -21.45
C THR A 225 2.17 2.80 -22.43
N GLY A 226 3.41 3.25 -22.68
CA GLY A 226 4.36 2.54 -23.53
C GLY A 226 5.75 3.15 -23.49
N VAL A 227 6.75 2.33 -23.76
CA VAL A 227 8.16 2.75 -23.90
C VAL A 227 8.77 2.08 -25.10
N ALA A 228 9.33 2.87 -26.02
CA ALA A 228 9.97 2.40 -27.23
C ALA A 228 11.39 2.98 -27.41
N ALA A 229 12.32 2.15 -27.82
CA ALA A 229 13.67 2.57 -28.19
C ALA A 229 13.68 3.08 -29.63
N ASN A 230 14.21 4.29 -29.86
CA ASN A 230 14.28 4.93 -31.19
C ASN A 230 15.68 4.84 -31.82
N GLY A 231 16.62 4.13 -31.18
CA GLY A 231 18.03 4.10 -31.61
C GLY A 231 18.83 5.31 -31.09
N GLY A 232 20.16 5.21 -31.16
CA GLY A 232 21.06 6.29 -30.71
C GLY A 232 20.95 6.70 -29.24
N GLY A 233 20.46 5.81 -28.39
CA GLY A 233 20.22 6.11 -26.95
C GLY A 233 18.95 6.91 -26.67
N ASN A 234 18.10 7.15 -27.70
CA ASN A 234 16.82 7.82 -27.54
C ASN A 234 15.70 6.83 -27.22
N TYR A 235 14.80 7.25 -26.35
CA TYR A 235 13.61 6.49 -25.96
C TYR A 235 12.39 7.39 -26.01
N THR A 236 11.30 6.89 -26.56
CA THR A 236 9.99 7.53 -26.50
C THR A 236 9.19 6.89 -25.36
N VAL A 237 8.84 7.68 -24.37
CA VAL A 237 7.90 7.32 -23.32
C VAL A 237 6.53 7.89 -23.68
N THR A 238 5.52 7.01 -23.78
CA THR A 238 4.17 7.36 -24.24
C THR A 238 3.23 7.45 -23.04
N PHE A 239 2.34 8.45 -23.08
CA PHE A 239 1.34 8.79 -22.08
C PHE A 239 -0.02 8.96 -22.76
N ALA A 240 -0.58 7.89 -23.28
CA ALA A 240 -1.89 7.92 -23.94
C ALA A 240 -3.02 8.04 -22.91
N GLY A 241 -4.13 8.64 -23.29
CA GLY A 241 -5.34 8.67 -22.44
C GLY A 241 -5.96 7.29 -22.26
N GLY A 242 -6.78 7.13 -21.22
CA GLY A 242 -7.38 5.84 -20.84
C GLY A 242 -6.49 5.00 -19.93
N ASP A 243 -5.51 5.61 -19.31
CA ASP A 243 -4.65 5.03 -18.29
C ASP A 243 -5.40 4.65 -17.01
N THR A 244 -4.83 3.73 -16.22
CA THR A 244 -5.48 3.13 -15.04
C THR A 244 -5.88 4.15 -14.00
N LEU A 245 -5.01 5.13 -13.72
CA LEU A 245 -5.25 6.18 -12.73
C LEU A 245 -5.89 7.44 -13.32
N ASN A 246 -6.21 7.44 -14.61
CA ASN A 246 -6.81 8.58 -15.32
C ASN A 246 -5.98 9.88 -15.16
N MET A 247 -4.65 9.73 -15.18
CA MET A 247 -3.68 10.83 -15.06
C MET A 247 -3.43 11.51 -16.41
N ASN A 248 -3.52 10.75 -17.51
CA ASN A 248 -3.22 11.22 -18.85
C ASN A 248 -4.44 11.92 -19.47
N GLN A 249 -4.38 13.24 -19.54
CA GLN A 249 -5.43 14.07 -20.13
C GLN A 249 -4.83 14.98 -21.20
N PRO A 250 -4.51 14.46 -22.39
CA PRO A 250 -3.75 15.22 -23.41
C PRO A 250 -4.49 16.46 -23.93
N GLY A 251 -5.80 16.54 -23.75
CA GLY A 251 -6.59 17.72 -24.11
C GLY A 251 -6.77 18.74 -22.96
N ALA A 252 -6.29 18.46 -21.76
CA ALA A 252 -6.47 19.36 -20.64
C ALA A 252 -5.53 20.58 -20.75
N PRO A 253 -6.03 21.79 -20.54
CA PRO A 253 -5.22 23.01 -20.63
C PRO A 253 -4.28 23.20 -19.44
N ALA A 254 -4.52 22.51 -18.32
CA ALA A 254 -3.75 22.62 -17.09
C ALA A 254 -3.32 21.25 -16.57
N ALA A 255 -2.16 21.21 -15.92
CA ALA A 255 -1.57 20.03 -15.28
C ALA A 255 -1.41 18.81 -16.22
N SER A 256 -1.28 19.05 -17.51
CA SER A 256 -1.03 18.04 -18.54
C SER A 256 0.27 18.33 -19.30
N LEU A 257 0.78 17.33 -20.00
CA LEU A 257 1.99 17.48 -20.81
C LEU A 257 1.87 18.59 -21.87
N THR A 258 0.66 18.96 -22.26
CA THR A 258 0.40 20.05 -23.20
C THR A 258 0.99 21.37 -22.72
N GLN A 259 1.09 21.61 -21.42
CA GLN A 259 1.73 22.81 -20.83
C GLN A 259 3.25 22.81 -20.96
N LEU A 260 3.85 21.66 -21.16
CA LEU A 260 5.31 21.45 -21.17
C LEU A 260 5.88 21.22 -22.56
N VAL A 261 5.06 21.38 -23.61
CA VAL A 261 5.46 21.09 -24.99
C VAL A 261 6.73 21.84 -25.36
N CYS A 262 7.76 21.12 -25.74
CA CYS A 262 9.05 21.63 -26.19
C CYS A 262 9.72 20.62 -27.13
N GLY A 263 10.75 21.03 -27.88
CA GLY A 263 11.50 20.13 -28.75
C GLY A 263 11.89 20.77 -30.08
N PRO A 264 12.01 19.96 -31.17
CA PRO A 264 12.37 20.48 -32.48
C PRO A 264 11.34 21.46 -33.02
N ALA A 265 11.80 22.41 -33.84
CA ALA A 265 10.93 23.38 -34.51
C ALA A 265 9.66 22.72 -35.09
N PRO A 266 8.47 23.37 -34.93
CA PRO A 266 8.26 24.76 -34.50
C PRO A 266 8.17 24.96 -32.95
N ALA A 267 8.30 23.90 -32.14
CA ALA A 267 8.30 24.03 -30.70
C ALA A 267 9.59 24.70 -30.18
N ALA A 268 9.51 25.38 -29.02
CA ALA A 268 10.70 25.88 -28.35
C ALA A 268 11.58 24.70 -27.87
N ALA A 269 12.90 24.85 -27.94
CA ALA A 269 13.80 23.82 -27.40
C ALA A 269 13.52 23.52 -25.94
N CYS A 270 13.64 22.25 -25.57
CA CYS A 270 13.47 21.86 -24.19
C CYS A 270 14.57 22.50 -23.31
N PRO A 271 14.23 23.13 -22.19
CA PRO A 271 15.21 23.73 -21.31
C PRO A 271 16.06 22.63 -20.64
N ALA A 272 17.34 22.96 -20.38
CA ALA A 272 18.25 22.05 -19.68
C ALA A 272 17.77 21.68 -18.25
N THR A 273 16.87 22.47 -17.67
CA THR A 273 16.24 22.22 -16.37
C THR A 273 15.06 21.24 -16.44
N ALA A 274 14.62 20.87 -17.64
CA ALA A 274 13.57 19.87 -17.81
C ALA A 274 14.05 18.52 -17.26
N SER A 275 13.24 17.89 -16.44
CA SER A 275 13.57 16.61 -15.80
C SER A 275 12.38 15.67 -15.74
N THR A 276 12.67 14.39 -15.68
CA THR A 276 11.70 13.32 -15.47
C THR A 276 12.11 12.51 -14.27
N THR A 277 11.14 12.14 -13.41
CA THR A 277 11.39 11.32 -12.22
C THR A 277 10.29 10.30 -12.09
N ARG A 278 10.62 9.02 -11.86
CA ARG A 278 9.62 8.01 -11.55
C ARG A 278 9.09 8.23 -10.14
N ILE A 279 7.79 8.09 -9.97
CA ILE A 279 7.11 8.19 -8.68
C ILE A 279 6.29 6.94 -8.41
N PHE A 280 6.06 6.66 -7.14
CA PHE A 280 5.18 5.61 -6.68
C PHE A 280 4.02 6.20 -5.89
N ALA A 281 2.81 5.76 -6.20
CA ALA A 281 1.62 5.95 -5.40
C ALA A 281 1.25 4.60 -4.80
N THR A 282 1.56 4.40 -3.53
CA THR A 282 1.36 3.12 -2.83
C THR A 282 0.18 3.23 -1.89
N SER A 283 -0.84 2.41 -2.10
CA SER A 283 -2.06 2.36 -1.29
C SER A 283 -2.11 1.11 -0.44
N TYR A 284 -2.53 1.27 0.82
CA TYR A 284 -2.81 0.18 1.76
C TYR A 284 -4.29 0.20 2.13
N TYR A 285 -4.94 -0.95 2.05
CA TYR A 285 -6.36 -1.13 2.37
C TYR A 285 -6.69 -2.57 2.70
N LEU A 286 -7.83 -2.81 3.34
CA LEU A 286 -8.34 -4.16 3.58
C LEU A 286 -9.22 -4.62 2.43
N TRP A 287 -9.11 -5.90 2.11
CA TRP A 287 -9.87 -6.58 1.08
C TRP A 287 -10.34 -7.96 1.57
N MET A 288 -11.51 -8.38 1.14
CA MET A 288 -11.98 -9.75 1.39
C MET A 288 -11.53 -10.64 0.24
N LEU A 289 -10.44 -11.40 0.44
CA LEU A 289 -10.06 -12.43 -0.52
C LEU A 289 -11.13 -13.52 -0.52
N PRO A 290 -11.61 -13.94 -1.70
CA PRO A 290 -12.62 -14.99 -1.80
C PRO A 290 -12.09 -16.28 -1.18
N ASP A 291 -12.96 -17.02 -0.49
CA ASP A 291 -12.65 -18.39 -0.07
C ASP A 291 -12.38 -19.23 -1.33
N PRO A 292 -11.24 -19.92 -1.43
CA PRO A 292 -10.92 -20.80 -2.57
C PRO A 292 -11.98 -21.86 -2.83
N LEU A 293 -12.70 -22.28 -1.79
CA LEU A 293 -13.77 -23.28 -1.88
C LEU A 293 -15.15 -22.66 -2.12
N GLY A 294 -15.27 -21.31 -2.08
CA GLY A 294 -16.52 -20.60 -2.33
C GLY A 294 -17.59 -20.79 -1.25
N VAL A 295 -17.28 -21.35 -0.10
CA VAL A 295 -18.23 -21.74 0.96
C VAL A 295 -18.31 -20.71 2.08
N GLY A 296 -17.32 -19.81 2.19
CA GLY A 296 -17.17 -18.86 3.30
C GLY A 296 -17.24 -17.40 2.89
N ALA A 297 -17.25 -16.52 3.90
CA ALA A 297 -17.27 -15.06 3.72
C ALA A 297 -15.95 -14.49 3.17
N GLY A 298 -14.95 -15.34 2.92
CA GLY A 298 -13.61 -14.92 2.52
C GLY A 298 -12.72 -14.53 3.70
N THR A 299 -11.45 -14.26 3.40
CA THR A 299 -10.44 -13.88 4.40
C THR A 299 -10.12 -12.39 4.27
N PRO A 300 -10.31 -11.60 5.35
CA PRO A 300 -9.92 -10.21 5.33
C PRO A 300 -8.40 -10.11 5.27
N THR A 301 -7.89 -9.39 4.30
CA THR A 301 -6.46 -9.34 3.96
C THR A 301 -6.03 -7.90 3.77
N LEU A 302 -4.88 -7.55 4.35
CA LEU A 302 -4.23 -6.28 4.05
C LEU A 302 -3.58 -6.36 2.68
N MET A 303 -3.96 -5.45 1.81
CA MET A 303 -3.45 -5.33 0.45
C MET A 303 -2.53 -4.13 0.33
N ARG A 304 -1.51 -4.28 -0.52
CA ARG A 304 -0.64 -3.20 -0.99
C ARG A 304 -0.80 -3.07 -2.51
N GLN A 305 -1.09 -1.89 -2.96
CA GLN A 305 -1.25 -1.60 -4.39
C GLN A 305 -0.35 -0.43 -4.78
N VAL A 306 0.40 -0.57 -5.86
CA VAL A 306 1.31 0.45 -6.37
C VAL A 306 0.78 0.96 -7.71
N ASN A 307 0.67 2.27 -7.88
CA ASN A 307 0.26 2.94 -9.13
C ASN A 307 -1.05 2.38 -9.72
N GLY A 308 -1.99 1.95 -8.89
CA GLY A 308 -3.24 1.35 -9.37
C GLY A 308 -3.09 -0.02 -10.06
N GLN A 309 -1.88 -0.60 -10.07
CA GLN A 309 -1.62 -1.92 -10.65
C GLN A 309 -2.24 -3.04 -9.81
N THR A 310 -2.04 -4.30 -10.20
CA THR A 310 -2.58 -5.45 -9.47
C THR A 310 -2.18 -5.40 -8.00
N PRO A 311 -3.13 -5.42 -7.06
CA PRO A 311 -2.83 -5.40 -5.64
C PRO A 311 -2.19 -6.71 -5.19
N VAL A 312 -1.25 -6.61 -4.26
CA VAL A 312 -0.53 -7.74 -3.68
C VAL A 312 -0.97 -7.93 -2.22
N PRO A 313 -1.31 -9.16 -1.80
CA PRO A 313 -1.60 -9.43 -0.40
C PRO A 313 -0.34 -9.28 0.46
N VAL A 314 -0.46 -8.58 1.58
CA VAL A 314 0.62 -8.37 2.56
C VAL A 314 0.44 -9.30 3.74
N GLN A 315 -0.76 -9.35 4.30
CA GLN A 315 -1.08 -10.19 5.45
C GLN A 315 -2.56 -10.58 5.44
N GLU A 316 -2.82 -11.86 5.59
CA GLU A 316 -4.15 -12.40 5.81
C GLU A 316 -4.60 -12.25 7.26
N GLY A 317 -5.92 -12.28 7.47
CA GLY A 317 -6.51 -12.22 8.81
C GLY A 317 -6.50 -10.83 9.45
N VAL A 318 -6.20 -9.77 8.71
CA VAL A 318 -6.27 -8.40 9.23
C VAL A 318 -7.72 -7.94 9.25
N VAL A 319 -8.25 -7.69 10.44
CA VAL A 319 -9.67 -7.38 10.67
C VAL A 319 -9.94 -5.91 10.95
N ASN A 320 -8.94 -5.14 11.31
CA ASN A 320 -9.07 -3.70 11.52
C ASN A 320 -7.82 -2.97 11.08
N LEU A 321 -8.00 -1.85 10.39
CA LEU A 321 -6.96 -0.93 9.96
C LEU A 321 -7.48 0.49 10.14
N GLN A 322 -6.89 1.25 11.06
CA GLN A 322 -7.29 2.62 11.34
C GLN A 322 -6.09 3.53 11.56
N PHE A 323 -6.20 4.74 11.02
CA PHE A 323 -5.19 5.78 11.09
C PHE A 323 -5.75 7.04 11.75
N THR A 324 -4.90 7.74 12.49
CA THR A 324 -5.09 9.14 12.85
C THR A 324 -3.85 9.93 12.46
N TYR A 325 -3.98 11.24 12.42
CA TYR A 325 -2.91 12.11 11.94
C TYR A 325 -2.71 13.28 12.88
N ASP A 326 -1.46 13.63 13.14
CA ASP A 326 -1.15 14.89 13.79
C ASP A 326 -0.94 15.94 12.70
N THR A 327 -1.68 17.02 12.76
CA THR A 327 -1.71 18.06 11.72
C THR A 327 -1.50 19.44 12.33
N TYR A 328 -1.04 20.40 11.53
CA TYR A 328 -1.18 21.81 11.90
C TYR A 328 -2.55 22.32 11.48
N GLY A 329 -3.22 22.98 12.40
CA GLY A 329 -4.44 23.73 12.10
C GLY A 329 -4.15 25.01 11.32
N PRO A 330 -5.20 25.68 10.78
CA PRO A 330 -5.05 26.92 10.01
C PRO A 330 -4.42 28.08 10.81
N THR A 331 -4.44 28.01 12.14
CA THR A 331 -3.79 28.98 13.04
C THR A 331 -2.35 28.59 13.41
N GLY A 332 -1.80 27.53 12.83
CA GLY A 332 -0.49 26.99 13.20
C GLY A 332 -0.47 26.16 14.49
N ALA A 333 -1.61 25.95 15.13
CA ALA A 333 -1.71 25.08 16.30
C ALA A 333 -1.59 23.59 15.89
N LEU A 334 -0.86 22.81 16.67
CA LEU A 334 -0.78 21.37 16.48
C LEU A 334 -2.08 20.70 16.94
N LEU A 335 -2.72 19.98 16.04
CA LEU A 335 -3.89 19.14 16.32
C LEU A 335 -3.43 17.70 16.33
N ASN A 336 -3.58 17.03 17.47
CA ASN A 336 -3.17 15.64 17.63
C ASN A 336 -4.32 14.69 17.33
N ALA A 337 -3.96 13.53 16.75
CA ALA A 337 -4.85 12.40 16.52
C ALA A 337 -6.15 12.76 15.77
N VAL A 338 -6.05 13.62 14.77
CA VAL A 338 -7.18 13.95 13.90
C VAL A 338 -7.53 12.73 13.08
N GLY A 339 -8.66 12.08 13.37
CA GLY A 339 -9.13 10.89 12.69
C GLY A 339 -10.39 11.14 11.89
N ASP A 340 -11.36 11.65 12.51
CA ASP A 340 -12.72 11.68 12.03
C ASP A 340 -13.02 12.90 11.19
N GLY A 341 -13.28 12.73 9.89
CA GLY A 341 -13.96 13.76 9.09
C GLY A 341 -13.34 15.16 9.13
N GLY A 342 -12.36 15.40 9.98
CA GLY A 342 -11.62 16.66 10.09
C GLY A 342 -10.90 17.05 8.80
N TYR A 343 -10.73 16.07 7.90
CA TYR A 343 -10.21 16.28 6.55
C TYR A 343 -11.28 16.65 5.52
N SER A 344 -12.56 16.50 5.85
CA SER A 344 -13.66 16.70 4.90
C SER A 344 -13.96 18.18 4.60
N THR A 345 -13.44 19.10 5.39
CA THR A 345 -13.84 20.52 5.32
C THR A 345 -12.65 21.49 5.22
N GLY A 346 -11.74 21.23 4.29
CA GLY A 346 -10.74 22.24 3.91
C GLY A 346 -9.37 22.14 4.60
N THR A 347 -9.12 21.10 5.36
CA THR A 347 -7.75 20.84 5.87
C THR A 347 -6.90 20.26 4.75
N SER A 348 -5.86 20.95 4.37
CA SER A 348 -4.94 20.46 3.34
C SER A 348 -4.09 19.31 3.87
N PHE A 349 -3.97 18.20 3.10
CA PHE A 349 -3.19 17.03 3.49
C PHE A 349 -1.69 17.33 3.66
N ASN A 350 -1.20 18.45 3.11
CA ASN A 350 0.16 18.91 3.33
C ASN A 350 0.43 19.38 4.76
N LEU A 351 -0.61 19.58 5.56
CA LEU A 351 -0.48 19.95 6.98
C LEU A 351 -0.23 18.75 7.91
N ILE A 352 -0.31 17.53 7.39
CA ILE A 352 -0.03 16.32 8.15
C ILE A 352 1.47 16.25 8.50
N ARG A 353 1.76 15.93 9.76
CA ARG A 353 3.12 15.83 10.30
C ARG A 353 3.48 14.44 10.76
N LYS A 354 2.50 13.70 11.23
CA LYS A 354 2.68 12.40 11.80
C LYS A 354 1.50 11.51 11.45
N ILE A 355 1.78 10.28 11.19
CA ILE A 355 0.81 9.23 10.90
C ILE A 355 0.77 8.31 12.10
N ASN A 356 -0.38 8.14 12.72
CA ASN A 356 -0.57 7.20 13.80
C ASN A 356 -1.38 6.01 13.28
N VAL A 357 -0.78 4.84 13.27
CA VAL A 357 -1.50 3.57 13.07
C VAL A 357 -2.13 3.23 14.42
N VAL A 358 -3.41 3.52 14.57
CA VAL A 358 -4.13 3.35 15.83
C VAL A 358 -4.53 1.90 16.03
N HIS A 359 -4.97 1.25 14.94
CA HIS A 359 -5.31 -0.15 14.96
C HIS A 359 -4.77 -0.84 13.70
N LEU A 360 -3.91 -1.82 13.92
CA LEU A 360 -3.58 -2.87 12.97
C LEU A 360 -3.86 -4.18 13.70
N THR A 361 -5.09 -4.68 13.55
CA THR A 361 -5.57 -5.83 14.30
C THR A 361 -5.61 -7.04 13.39
N THR A 362 -4.96 -8.11 13.78
CA THR A 362 -5.00 -9.41 13.11
C THR A 362 -5.73 -10.44 13.94
N ARG A 363 -6.32 -11.45 13.30
CA ARG A 363 -6.99 -12.58 13.94
C ARG A 363 -6.37 -13.91 13.52
N SER A 364 -6.54 -14.94 14.35
CA SER A 364 -6.15 -16.32 14.00
C SER A 364 -6.96 -16.83 12.80
N GLN A 365 -6.36 -17.71 12.00
CA GLN A 365 -7.04 -18.30 10.85
C GLN A 365 -8.16 -19.28 11.25
N VAL A 366 -8.02 -19.95 12.38
CA VAL A 366 -8.98 -20.97 12.85
C VAL A 366 -9.76 -20.46 14.04
N SER A 367 -11.11 -20.53 13.94
CA SER A 367 -12.00 -20.29 15.05
C SER A 367 -12.02 -21.52 15.97
N GLY A 368 -12.06 -21.30 17.30
CA GLY A 368 -12.22 -22.36 18.29
C GLY A 368 -11.09 -22.58 19.26
N ALA A 369 -10.05 -21.76 19.25
CA ALA A 369 -9.11 -21.69 20.36
C ALA A 369 -9.84 -21.12 21.60
N LYS A 370 -10.59 -21.98 22.30
CA LYS A 370 -11.28 -21.69 23.56
C LYS A 370 -10.28 -21.47 24.69
N SER A 371 -9.50 -20.46 24.63
CA SER A 371 -8.69 -20.03 25.76
C SER A 371 -8.91 -18.55 26.04
N GLY A 372 -9.70 -18.32 26.92
CA GLY A 372 -10.40 -17.35 27.73
C GLY A 372 -9.88 -15.94 27.87
N LEU A 373 -8.95 -15.37 27.14
CA LEU A 373 -8.50 -14.01 27.48
C LEU A 373 -8.36 -13.02 26.31
N MET A 374 -8.47 -13.45 25.07
CA MET A 374 -8.38 -12.54 23.92
C MET A 374 -9.14 -13.10 22.71
N THR A 375 -10.40 -13.48 22.88
CA THR A 375 -11.21 -14.00 21.77
C THR A 375 -12.31 -13.04 21.41
N THR A 376 -12.26 -12.47 20.22
CA THR A 376 -13.40 -11.80 19.61
C THR A 376 -14.03 -12.78 18.62
N ASN A 377 -15.30 -13.14 18.81
CA ASN A 377 -16.03 -14.10 17.97
C ASN A 377 -15.34 -15.47 17.79
N GLY A 378 -14.64 -15.97 18.83
CA GLY A 378 -13.96 -17.26 18.79
C GLY A 378 -12.57 -17.25 18.13
N TYR A 379 -12.06 -16.12 17.68
CA TYR A 379 -10.71 -15.94 17.17
C TYR A 379 -9.80 -15.27 18.17
N GLN A 380 -8.52 -15.64 18.18
CA GLN A 380 -7.52 -14.85 18.87
C GLN A 380 -7.19 -13.61 18.06
N THR A 381 -7.09 -12.45 18.69
CA THR A 381 -6.75 -11.19 18.04
C THR A 381 -5.49 -10.59 18.66
N PHE A 382 -4.68 -9.96 17.82
CA PHE A 382 -3.58 -9.10 18.23
C PHE A 382 -3.76 -7.73 17.60
N ASP A 383 -3.55 -6.70 18.38
CA ASP A 383 -3.57 -5.31 17.93
C ASP A 383 -2.20 -4.68 18.14
N THR A 384 -1.75 -3.90 17.18
CA THR A 384 -0.53 -3.12 17.29
C THR A 384 -0.81 -1.67 16.96
N GLN A 385 -0.11 -0.79 17.65
CA GLN A 385 -0.17 0.64 17.47
C GLN A 385 1.25 1.17 17.24
N THR A 386 1.40 2.07 16.30
CA THR A 386 2.68 2.71 16.02
C THR A 386 2.48 4.10 15.48
N SER A 387 3.50 4.94 15.56
CA SER A 387 3.44 6.27 15.00
C SER A 387 4.68 6.57 14.18
N ILE A 388 4.47 7.22 13.04
CA ILE A 388 5.45 7.43 11.99
C ILE A 388 5.52 8.93 11.68
N SER A 389 6.70 9.51 11.82
CA SER A 389 6.96 10.86 11.35
C SER A 389 7.52 10.80 9.95
N ALA A 390 6.73 11.15 8.96
CA ALA A 390 7.20 11.30 7.59
C ALA A 390 8.06 12.56 7.50
N ARG A 391 9.38 12.38 7.46
CA ARG A 391 10.37 13.48 7.53
C ARG A 391 10.13 14.56 6.49
N ASN A 392 9.73 14.17 5.29
CA ASN A 392 9.53 15.08 4.18
C ASN A 392 8.27 15.95 4.34
N LEU A 393 7.22 15.41 4.96
CA LEU A 393 6.03 16.20 5.29
C LEU A 393 6.29 17.19 6.43
N SER A 394 7.12 16.82 7.41
CA SER A 394 7.39 17.66 8.56
C SER A 394 8.37 18.80 8.29
N TYR A 395 9.28 18.63 7.33
CA TYR A 395 10.33 19.60 7.06
C TYR A 395 9.83 20.79 6.24
N GLN A 396 9.04 20.55 5.20
CA GLN A 396 8.68 21.60 4.22
C GLN A 396 7.78 22.69 4.78
N ASN A 397 6.94 22.39 5.79
CA ASN A 397 6.00 23.39 6.33
C ASN A 397 6.41 23.97 7.69
N ARG A 398 7.57 23.59 8.23
CA ARG A 398 8.03 24.14 9.50
C ARG A 398 8.36 25.62 9.42
N TYR A 399 8.65 26.10 8.22
CA TYR A 399 9.07 27.48 7.95
C TYR A 399 8.11 28.27 7.06
N VAL A 400 7.06 27.64 6.54
CA VAL A 400 5.97 28.36 5.85
C VAL A 400 4.98 28.76 6.92
N VAL A 401 5.22 29.89 7.53
CA VAL A 401 4.19 30.61 8.26
C VAL A 401 3.15 31.01 7.20
N ALA A 402 1.92 30.52 7.35
CA ALA A 402 0.82 30.94 6.48
C ALA A 402 0.73 32.46 6.50
N PRO A 403 0.53 33.11 5.34
CA PRO A 403 0.33 34.54 5.27
C PRO A 403 -0.93 34.99 6.00
#